data_98d8907bf2889c6fdc3a04b5f987bb1b
#
_entry.id   98d8907bf2889c6fdc3a04b5f987bb1b
#
_cell.length_a   1.000
_cell.length_b   1.000
_cell.length_c   1.000
_cell.angle_alpha   90.00
_cell.angle_beta   90.00
_cell.angle_gamma   90.00
#
_symmetry.space_group_name_H-M   'P 1'
#
loop_
_entity.id
_entity.type
_entity.pdbx_description
1 polymer ?
#
loop_
_entity_poly.entity_id
_entity_poly.type
_entity_poly.pdbx_seq_one_letter_code
_entity_poly.pdbx_strand_id
1 'polypeptide(L)'
;MTTAIIIDDHPLARMAIRGVLETHAITVTHEFEDGTAALKALRRERPDIIVIDVDIPGVNGIDLIEALRKQHFPGIVIVVSAKNDRYYSRRSAEAGAHAFISKKQEMTTIMAAIQAAQNGYSYFPFVLDDFTGVPPGDREKLELLSTQEMKVMRYMLEGFDNNKIGEQMHISGKTVSTYKTRLMEKLGCKTLIELLAFASQNKLI
;
A
#
# COMPACT_ATOMS: atom_id res chain seq x y z
N MET A 1 24.52 13.93 -4.40
CA MET A 1 23.54 13.77 -5.48
C MET A 1 22.45 12.85 -4.95
N THR A 2 21.23 13.32 -4.85
CA THR A 2 20.12 12.55 -4.26
C THR A 2 19.64 11.49 -5.25
N THR A 3 19.53 10.26 -4.81
CA THR A 3 19.16 9.11 -5.63
C THR A 3 17.77 8.57 -5.27
N ALA A 4 17.04 8.07 -6.25
CA ALA A 4 15.74 7.48 -6.04
C ALA A 4 15.58 6.16 -6.81
N ILE A 5 14.73 5.28 -6.26
CA ILE A 5 14.21 4.08 -6.94
C ILE A 5 12.69 4.19 -6.99
N ILE A 6 12.11 3.81 -8.14
CA ILE A 6 10.67 3.78 -8.36
C ILE A 6 10.22 2.33 -8.47
N ILE A 7 9.15 1.96 -7.76
CA ILE A 7 8.60 0.61 -7.74
C ILE A 7 7.09 0.70 -7.99
N ASP A 8 6.66 0.42 -9.21
CA ASP A 8 5.27 0.54 -9.64
C ASP A 8 5.08 -0.31 -10.91
N ASP A 9 4.06 -1.12 -11.00
CA ASP A 9 3.80 -1.99 -12.16
C ASP A 9 3.19 -1.23 -13.36
N HIS A 10 2.76 0.02 -13.17
CA HIS A 10 2.19 0.86 -14.21
C HIS A 10 3.25 1.72 -14.90
N PRO A 11 3.60 1.48 -16.19
CA PRO A 11 4.65 2.22 -16.89
C PRO A 11 4.43 3.74 -16.95
N LEU A 12 3.18 4.18 -17.14
CA LEU A 12 2.86 5.62 -17.20
C LEU A 12 3.06 6.30 -15.85
N ALA A 13 2.78 5.60 -14.74
CA ALA A 13 3.03 6.14 -13.41
C ALA A 13 4.54 6.29 -13.16
N ARG A 14 5.34 5.28 -13.51
CA ARG A 14 6.82 5.37 -13.40
C ARG A 14 7.37 6.54 -14.19
N MET A 15 6.92 6.69 -15.44
CA MET A 15 7.36 7.80 -16.31
C MET A 15 7.00 9.17 -15.72
N ALA A 16 5.79 9.34 -15.20
CA ALA A 16 5.37 10.59 -14.58
C ALA A 16 6.16 10.89 -13.29
N ILE A 17 6.36 9.89 -12.43
CA ILE A 17 7.15 10.02 -11.19
C ILE A 17 8.60 10.37 -11.52
N ARG A 18 9.22 9.68 -12.49
CA ARG A 18 10.58 9.98 -12.96
C ARG A 18 10.69 11.42 -13.42
N GLY A 19 9.78 11.88 -14.27
CA GLY A 19 9.80 13.26 -14.80
C GLY A 19 9.79 14.29 -13.66
N VAL A 20 8.96 14.10 -12.64
CA VAL A 20 8.92 15.00 -11.47
C VAL A 20 10.24 14.96 -10.69
N LEU A 21 10.78 13.79 -10.41
CA LEU A 21 12.02 13.65 -9.62
C LEU A 21 13.22 14.26 -10.35
N GLU A 22 13.41 13.95 -11.63
CA GLU A 22 14.53 14.43 -12.43
C GLU A 22 14.49 15.95 -12.66
N THR A 23 13.29 16.53 -12.80
CA THR A 23 13.13 17.99 -12.86
C THR A 23 13.63 18.70 -11.60
N HIS A 24 13.65 18.00 -10.47
CA HIS A 24 14.13 18.50 -9.18
C HIS A 24 15.52 17.96 -8.81
N ALA A 25 16.33 17.57 -9.79
CA ALA A 25 17.71 17.09 -9.62
C ALA A 25 17.84 15.84 -8.73
N ILE A 26 16.79 14.99 -8.66
CA ILE A 26 16.83 13.68 -8.02
C ILE A 26 17.04 12.63 -9.12
N THR A 27 18.15 11.89 -9.04
CA THR A 27 18.50 10.87 -10.04
C THR A 27 17.75 9.58 -9.78
N VAL A 28 16.93 9.13 -10.73
CA VAL A 28 16.29 7.82 -10.67
C VAL A 28 17.29 6.77 -11.17
N THR A 29 17.82 5.97 -10.24
CA THR A 29 18.83 4.96 -10.55
C THR A 29 18.24 3.69 -11.14
N HIS A 30 17.09 3.25 -10.63
CA HIS A 30 16.40 2.04 -11.09
C HIS A 30 14.88 2.19 -11.02
N GLU A 31 14.20 1.40 -11.86
CA GLU A 31 12.75 1.20 -11.83
C GLU A 31 12.44 -0.29 -11.77
N PHE A 32 11.44 -0.66 -10.98
CA PHE A 32 10.96 -2.02 -10.86
C PHE A 32 9.45 -2.06 -11.05
N GLU A 33 8.97 -3.13 -11.68
CA GLU A 33 7.55 -3.39 -11.86
C GLU A 33 7.01 -4.46 -10.90
N ASP A 34 7.92 -5.08 -10.12
CA ASP A 34 7.60 -6.12 -9.15
C ASP A 34 8.42 -5.95 -7.87
N GLY A 35 7.74 -6.22 -6.73
CA GLY A 35 8.34 -6.03 -5.41
C GLY A 35 9.41 -7.06 -5.07
N THR A 36 9.41 -8.26 -5.68
CA THR A 36 10.42 -9.30 -5.41
C THR A 36 11.77 -8.90 -6.02
N ALA A 37 11.75 -8.41 -7.27
CA ALA A 37 12.93 -7.88 -7.93
C ALA A 37 13.48 -6.65 -7.19
N ALA A 38 12.59 -5.73 -6.82
CA ALA A 38 12.94 -4.55 -6.05
C ALA A 38 13.60 -4.90 -4.70
N LEU A 39 13.00 -5.80 -3.92
CA LEU A 39 13.55 -6.23 -2.62
C LEU A 39 14.94 -6.86 -2.76
N LYS A 40 15.17 -7.63 -3.82
CA LYS A 40 16.48 -8.24 -4.10
C LYS A 40 17.54 -7.17 -4.41
N ALA A 41 17.19 -6.17 -5.21
CA ALA A 41 18.09 -5.06 -5.55
C ALA A 41 18.40 -4.18 -4.31
N LEU A 42 17.39 -3.84 -3.52
CA LEU A 42 17.51 -2.99 -2.34
C LEU A 42 18.32 -3.59 -1.18
N ARG A 43 18.67 -4.87 -1.24
CA ARG A 43 19.67 -5.47 -0.33
C ARG A 43 21.10 -4.95 -0.58
N ARG A 44 21.38 -4.49 -1.79
CA ARG A 44 22.71 -4.02 -2.22
C ARG A 44 22.72 -2.52 -2.45
N GLU A 45 21.60 -1.99 -2.93
CA GLU A 45 21.42 -0.59 -3.25
C GLU A 45 20.76 0.15 -2.08
N ARG A 46 21.26 1.31 -1.76
CA ARG A 46 20.77 2.15 -0.67
C ARG A 46 20.41 3.53 -1.24
N PRO A 47 19.30 3.67 -1.98
CA PRO A 47 18.86 4.97 -2.47
C PRO A 47 18.46 5.88 -1.31
N ASP A 48 18.52 7.20 -1.52
CA ASP A 48 18.04 8.18 -0.55
C ASP A 48 16.50 8.17 -0.46
N ILE A 49 15.84 7.87 -1.59
CA ILE A 49 14.37 7.91 -1.72
C ILE A 49 13.87 6.66 -2.44
N ILE A 50 12.77 6.11 -1.94
CA ILE A 50 11.98 5.08 -2.62
C ILE A 50 10.57 5.64 -2.83
N VAL A 51 10.09 5.59 -4.08
CA VAL A 51 8.68 5.83 -4.41
C VAL A 51 8.07 4.50 -4.79
N ILE A 52 7.02 4.07 -4.08
CA ILE A 52 6.49 2.71 -4.19
C ILE A 52 4.97 2.70 -4.27
N ASP A 53 4.42 1.91 -5.20
CA ASP A 53 3.00 1.54 -5.17
C ASP A 53 2.76 0.40 -4.17
N VAL A 54 1.59 0.44 -3.54
CA VAL A 54 1.14 -0.63 -2.63
C VAL A 54 0.82 -1.90 -3.43
N ASP A 55 0.20 -1.74 -4.60
CA ASP A 55 -0.41 -2.83 -5.36
C ASP A 55 0.49 -3.31 -6.49
N ILE A 56 1.62 -3.89 -6.14
CA ILE A 56 2.61 -4.44 -7.09
C ILE A 56 2.65 -5.97 -7.00
N PRO A 57 3.00 -6.66 -8.11
CA PRO A 57 3.20 -8.11 -8.12
C PRO A 57 4.31 -8.57 -7.17
N GLY A 58 4.25 -9.85 -6.81
CA GLY A 58 5.25 -10.47 -5.93
C GLY A 58 5.11 -10.02 -4.49
N VAL A 59 6.12 -9.36 -3.94
CA VAL A 59 6.06 -8.75 -2.61
C VAL A 59 5.33 -7.42 -2.73
N ASN A 60 4.16 -7.28 -2.06
CA ASN A 60 3.41 -6.03 -2.11
C ASN A 60 4.17 -4.87 -1.43
N GLY A 61 3.78 -3.63 -1.76
CA GLY A 61 4.52 -2.45 -1.31
C GLY A 61 4.61 -2.31 0.21
N ILE A 62 3.57 -2.67 0.97
CA ILE A 62 3.60 -2.56 2.44
C ILE A 62 4.56 -3.59 3.03
N ASP A 63 4.48 -4.86 2.61
CA ASP A 63 5.38 -5.90 3.08
C ASP A 63 6.85 -5.59 2.73
N LEU A 64 7.07 -4.96 1.56
CA LEU A 64 8.40 -4.50 1.15
C LEU A 64 8.91 -3.39 2.08
N ILE A 65 8.09 -2.40 2.42
CA ILE A 65 8.45 -1.34 3.37
C ILE A 65 8.82 -1.93 4.73
N GLU A 66 7.99 -2.85 5.26
CA GLU A 66 8.27 -3.53 6.53
C GLU A 66 9.62 -4.28 6.49
N ALA A 67 9.89 -4.99 5.38
CA ALA A 67 11.15 -5.69 5.19
C ALA A 67 12.36 -4.75 5.16
N LEU A 68 12.23 -3.57 4.52
CA LEU A 68 13.27 -2.55 4.50
C LEU A 68 13.53 -1.97 5.89
N ARG A 69 12.46 -1.67 6.66
CA ARG A 69 12.61 -1.13 8.02
C ARG A 69 13.24 -2.14 8.99
N LYS A 70 12.90 -3.44 8.86
CA LYS A 70 13.58 -4.51 9.60
C LYS A 70 15.09 -4.60 9.28
N GLN A 71 15.50 -4.16 8.08
CA GLN A 71 16.91 -4.09 7.68
C GLN A 71 17.54 -2.71 7.98
N HIS A 72 16.89 -1.89 8.79
CA HIS A 72 17.35 -0.53 9.15
C HIS A 72 17.63 0.36 7.94
N PHE A 73 16.82 0.26 6.89
CA PHE A 73 16.90 1.16 5.74
C PHE A 73 16.57 2.59 6.17
N PRO A 74 17.51 3.56 6.03
CA PRO A 74 17.35 4.91 6.56
C PRO A 74 16.63 5.86 5.58
N GLY A 75 16.50 5.47 4.31
CA GLY A 75 15.99 6.34 3.24
C GLY A 75 14.53 6.70 3.40
N ILE A 76 14.14 7.74 2.70
CA ILE A 76 12.75 8.23 2.62
C ILE A 76 11.94 7.23 1.78
N VAL A 77 10.76 6.86 2.27
CA VAL A 77 9.81 6.01 1.55
C VAL A 77 8.50 6.76 1.36
N ILE A 78 8.16 7.00 0.10
CA ILE A 78 6.91 7.64 -0.33
C ILE A 78 6.03 6.58 -0.99
N VAL A 79 4.83 6.41 -0.48
CA VAL A 79 3.82 5.52 -1.08
C VAL A 79 2.98 6.33 -2.05
N VAL A 80 2.79 5.83 -3.28
CA VAL A 80 1.92 6.42 -4.31
C VAL A 80 0.94 5.35 -4.75
N SER A 81 -0.36 5.52 -4.50
CA SER A 81 -1.35 4.47 -4.80
C SER A 81 -2.58 5.01 -5.51
N ALA A 82 -3.13 4.21 -6.44
CA ALA A 82 -4.42 4.49 -7.06
C ALA A 82 -5.60 4.34 -6.07
N LYS A 83 -5.36 3.62 -5.00
CA LYS A 83 -6.34 3.34 -3.94
C LYS A 83 -6.21 4.43 -2.88
N ASN A 84 -7.16 5.37 -2.89
CA ASN A 84 -7.28 6.38 -1.84
C ASN A 84 -8.07 5.80 -0.68
N ASP A 85 -7.50 4.78 -0.04
CA ASP A 85 -8.13 4.06 1.06
C ASP A 85 -7.46 4.45 2.37
N ARG A 86 -8.24 4.88 3.35
CA ARG A 86 -7.78 5.16 4.72
C ARG A 86 -6.94 4.01 5.28
N TYR A 87 -7.35 2.79 4.96
CA TYR A 87 -6.64 1.60 5.37
C TYR A 87 -5.21 1.57 4.84
N TYR A 88 -4.99 1.79 3.53
CA TYR A 88 -3.64 1.73 2.97
C TYR A 88 -2.76 2.88 3.42
N SER A 89 -3.33 4.07 3.62
CA SER A 89 -2.62 5.22 4.20
C SER A 89 -2.12 4.90 5.60
N ARG A 90 -2.99 4.36 6.46
CA ARG A 90 -2.63 3.96 7.83
C ARG A 90 -1.60 2.83 7.84
N ARG A 91 -1.84 1.75 7.08
CA ARG A 91 -0.90 0.62 7.00
C ARG A 91 0.48 1.03 6.47
N SER A 92 0.53 1.97 5.54
CA SER A 92 1.78 2.55 5.05
C SER A 92 2.54 3.29 6.15
N ALA A 93 1.82 4.08 6.97
CA ALA A 93 2.41 4.77 8.11
C ALA A 93 2.95 3.78 9.15
N GLU A 94 2.17 2.75 9.51
CA GLU A 94 2.56 1.69 10.44
C GLU A 94 3.76 0.88 9.95
N ALA A 95 3.85 0.63 8.65
CA ALA A 95 5.00 -0.02 8.02
C ALA A 95 6.27 0.84 8.01
N GLY A 96 6.15 2.14 8.30
CA GLY A 96 7.26 3.07 8.37
C GLY A 96 7.50 3.86 7.08
N ALA A 97 6.48 4.05 6.24
CA ALA A 97 6.51 5.04 5.17
C ALA A 97 6.53 6.46 5.76
N HIS A 98 7.03 7.43 5.00
CA HIS A 98 7.01 8.85 5.38
C HIS A 98 5.83 9.60 4.79
N ALA A 99 5.26 9.07 3.70
CA ALA A 99 4.12 9.69 3.04
C ALA A 99 3.22 8.68 2.33
N PHE A 100 1.96 9.07 2.14
CA PHE A 100 1.00 8.39 1.29
C PHE A 100 0.33 9.41 0.37
N ILE A 101 0.42 9.19 -0.95
CA ILE A 101 -0.10 10.07 -1.99
C ILE A 101 -1.05 9.27 -2.89
N SER A 102 -2.22 9.80 -3.16
CA SER A 102 -3.12 9.22 -4.15
C SER A 102 -2.63 9.49 -5.58
N LYS A 103 -2.62 8.48 -6.45
CA LYS A 103 -2.36 8.65 -7.90
C LYS A 103 -3.39 9.56 -8.60
N LYS A 104 -4.46 9.94 -7.92
CA LYS A 104 -5.44 10.93 -8.40
C LYS A 104 -5.00 12.38 -8.15
N GLN A 105 -4.04 12.59 -7.27
CA GLN A 105 -3.44 13.91 -7.02
C GLN A 105 -2.40 14.22 -8.09
N GLU A 106 -2.03 15.49 -8.18
CA GLU A 106 -0.92 15.92 -9.05
C GLU A 106 0.39 15.26 -8.58
N MET A 107 1.17 14.73 -9.52
CA MET A 107 2.44 14.07 -9.21
C MET A 107 3.47 15.02 -8.57
N THR A 108 3.33 16.32 -8.76
CA THR A 108 4.12 17.35 -8.07
C THR A 108 4.01 17.29 -6.55
N THR A 109 2.91 16.74 -6.02
CA THR A 109 2.72 16.49 -4.57
C THR A 109 3.82 15.60 -3.98
N ILE A 110 4.45 14.74 -4.79
CA ILE A 110 5.58 13.89 -4.37
C ILE A 110 6.72 14.77 -3.81
N MET A 111 6.99 15.91 -4.42
CA MET A 111 8.07 16.80 -3.96
C MET A 111 7.75 17.44 -2.60
N ALA A 112 6.50 17.85 -2.38
CA ALA A 112 6.08 18.35 -1.06
C ALA A 112 6.23 17.28 0.03
N ALA A 113 5.88 16.03 -0.29
CA ALA A 113 6.05 14.90 0.63
C ALA A 113 7.52 14.57 0.92
N ILE A 114 8.40 14.62 -0.10
CA ILE A 114 9.84 14.44 0.08
C ILE A 114 10.41 15.53 0.98
N GLN A 115 10.07 16.80 0.73
CA GLN A 115 10.51 17.93 1.55
C GLN A 115 10.03 17.81 3.01
N ALA A 116 8.77 17.41 3.21
CA ALA A 116 8.24 17.15 4.55
C ALA A 116 9.08 16.07 5.27
N ALA A 117 9.35 14.95 4.60
CA ALA A 117 10.13 13.86 5.16
C ALA A 117 11.59 14.26 5.48
N GLN A 118 12.24 15.05 4.62
CA GLN A 118 13.57 15.60 4.85
C GLN A 118 13.64 16.51 6.10
N ASN A 119 12.54 17.19 6.40
CA ASN A 119 12.40 18.06 7.57
C ASN A 119 11.88 17.31 8.82
N GLY A 120 11.77 15.97 8.77
CA GLY A 120 11.32 15.16 9.89
C GLY A 120 9.80 15.11 10.08
N TYR A 121 9.02 15.55 9.08
CA TYR A 121 7.56 15.47 9.08
C TYR A 121 7.06 14.31 8.20
N SER A 122 5.84 13.86 8.48
CA SER A 122 5.14 12.89 7.66
C SER A 122 4.08 13.56 6.81
N TYR A 123 3.81 13.03 5.61
CA TYR A 123 2.79 13.53 4.70
C TYR A 123 1.74 12.44 4.45
N PHE A 124 0.64 12.49 5.22
CA PHE A 124 -0.49 11.57 5.08
C PHE A 124 -1.80 12.35 4.96
N PRO A 125 -2.79 11.81 4.23
CA PRO A 125 -4.11 12.42 4.20
C PRO A 125 -4.66 12.58 5.61
N PHE A 126 -5.04 13.80 5.98
CA PHE A 126 -5.70 14.06 7.23
C PHE A 126 -7.20 13.80 7.08
N VAL A 127 -7.74 12.91 7.88
CA VAL A 127 -9.16 12.60 7.90
C VAL A 127 -9.70 12.85 9.31
N LEU A 128 -10.48 13.91 9.45
CA LEU A 128 -11.12 14.30 10.72
C LEU A 128 -12.02 13.20 11.31
N ASP A 129 -12.57 12.34 10.46
CA ASP A 129 -13.52 11.28 10.86
C ASP A 129 -12.87 10.02 11.45
N ASP A 130 -11.54 9.89 11.47
CA ASP A 130 -10.89 8.71 12.05
C ASP A 130 -11.10 8.56 13.57
N PHE A 131 -11.68 9.58 14.21
CA PHE A 131 -11.98 9.55 15.63
C PHE A 131 -13.42 9.18 15.97
N THR A 132 -14.30 9.03 14.96
CA THR A 132 -15.74 8.79 15.22
C THR A 132 -16.31 7.78 14.24
N GLY A 133 -16.49 6.53 14.66
CA GLY A 133 -17.42 5.66 13.97
C GLY A 133 -17.12 4.19 13.79
N VAL A 134 -15.92 3.68 14.10
CA VAL A 134 -15.70 2.23 14.17
C VAL A 134 -15.78 1.81 15.64
N PRO A 135 -16.66 0.86 16.00
CA PRO A 135 -16.67 0.29 17.35
C PRO A 135 -15.28 -0.25 17.70
N PRO A 136 -14.75 -0.02 18.92
CA PRO A 136 -13.37 -0.39 19.29
C PRO A 136 -13.02 -1.85 18.94
N GLY A 137 -13.92 -2.78 19.18
CA GLY A 137 -13.69 -4.19 18.87
C GLY A 137 -13.62 -4.54 17.37
N ASP A 138 -14.32 -3.80 16.51
CA ASP A 138 -14.28 -4.03 15.06
C ASP A 138 -13.01 -3.44 14.43
N ARG A 139 -12.52 -2.35 14.99
CA ARG A 139 -11.24 -1.77 14.60
C ARG A 139 -10.09 -2.75 14.86
N GLU A 140 -10.06 -3.36 16.05
CA GLU A 140 -9.06 -4.38 16.39
C GLU A 140 -9.11 -5.57 15.43
N LYS A 141 -10.31 -6.02 15.04
CA LYS A 141 -10.49 -7.10 14.05
C LYS A 141 -9.92 -6.73 12.68
N LEU A 142 -10.15 -5.51 12.20
CA LEU A 142 -9.59 -5.02 10.95
C LEU A 142 -8.06 -4.95 10.99
N GLU A 143 -7.49 -4.56 12.11
CA GLU A 143 -6.04 -4.50 12.32
C GLU A 143 -5.36 -5.90 12.30
N LEU A 144 -6.11 -6.96 12.60
CA LEU A 144 -5.62 -8.34 12.52
C LEU A 144 -5.49 -8.86 11.07
N LEU A 145 -6.13 -8.19 10.08
CA LEU A 145 -6.06 -8.63 8.70
C LEU A 145 -4.69 -8.31 8.10
N SER A 146 -4.12 -9.28 7.41
CA SER A 146 -2.96 -9.04 6.55
C SER A 146 -3.37 -8.24 5.31
N THR A 147 -2.39 -7.64 4.63
CA THR A 147 -2.62 -6.90 3.38
C THR A 147 -3.32 -7.76 2.32
N GLN A 148 -2.97 -9.05 2.23
CA GLN A 148 -3.60 -9.96 1.25
C GLN A 148 -5.04 -10.29 1.63
N GLU A 149 -5.32 -10.53 2.91
CA GLU A 149 -6.68 -10.76 3.41
C GLU A 149 -7.56 -9.53 3.19
N MET A 150 -7.02 -8.33 3.37
CA MET A 150 -7.74 -7.08 3.10
C MET A 150 -8.04 -6.90 1.61
N LYS A 151 -7.11 -7.24 0.71
CA LYS A 151 -7.36 -7.24 -0.74
C LYS A 151 -8.48 -8.21 -1.12
N VAL A 152 -8.41 -9.44 -0.59
CA VAL A 152 -9.46 -10.44 -0.83
C VAL A 152 -10.81 -9.96 -0.33
N MET A 153 -10.88 -9.39 0.88
CA MET A 153 -12.10 -8.80 1.43
C MET A 153 -12.71 -7.76 0.48
N ARG A 154 -11.89 -6.85 -0.02
CA ARG A 154 -12.33 -5.80 -0.93
C ARG A 154 -12.94 -6.37 -2.21
N TYR A 155 -12.25 -7.29 -2.88
CA TYR A 155 -12.78 -7.92 -4.08
C TYR A 155 -14.08 -8.72 -3.82
N MET A 156 -14.21 -9.34 -2.62
CA MET A 156 -15.45 -9.99 -2.22
C MET A 156 -16.59 -8.97 -2.08
N LEU A 157 -16.35 -7.81 -1.52
CA LEU A 157 -17.32 -6.72 -1.39
C LEU A 157 -17.69 -6.12 -2.77
N GLU A 158 -16.80 -6.14 -3.74
CA GLU A 158 -17.04 -5.79 -5.14
C GLU A 158 -17.81 -6.90 -5.91
N GLY A 159 -18.07 -8.05 -5.27
CA GLY A 159 -18.84 -9.16 -5.85
C GLY A 159 -18.03 -10.11 -6.73
N PHE A 160 -16.70 -10.11 -6.64
CA PHE A 160 -15.83 -11.01 -7.41
C PHE A 160 -15.85 -12.42 -6.80
N ASP A 161 -15.87 -13.43 -7.68
CA ASP A 161 -15.68 -14.81 -7.29
C ASP A 161 -14.19 -15.15 -7.07
N ASN A 162 -13.92 -16.33 -6.50
CA ASN A 162 -12.54 -16.73 -6.17
C ASN A 162 -11.60 -16.80 -7.37
N ASN A 163 -12.13 -17.13 -8.57
CA ASN A 163 -11.31 -17.23 -9.77
C ASN A 163 -10.89 -15.83 -10.24
N LYS A 164 -11.85 -14.92 -10.31
CA LYS A 164 -11.62 -13.53 -10.70
C LYS A 164 -10.70 -12.81 -9.69
N ILE A 165 -10.87 -13.06 -8.39
CA ILE A 165 -9.93 -12.56 -7.37
C ILE A 165 -8.53 -13.12 -7.59
N GLY A 166 -8.43 -14.43 -7.88
CA GLY A 166 -7.15 -15.08 -8.17
C GLY A 166 -6.43 -14.46 -9.37
N GLU A 167 -7.15 -14.17 -10.45
CA GLU A 167 -6.63 -13.46 -11.63
C GLU A 167 -6.12 -12.07 -11.26
N GLN A 168 -6.90 -11.28 -10.52
CA GLN A 168 -6.53 -9.91 -10.11
C GLN A 168 -5.34 -9.87 -9.16
N MET A 169 -5.15 -10.90 -8.36
CA MET A 169 -4.07 -10.98 -7.38
C MET A 169 -2.88 -11.83 -7.86
N HIS A 170 -2.94 -12.40 -9.06
CA HIS A 170 -1.96 -13.34 -9.62
C HIS A 170 -1.68 -14.54 -8.68
N ILE A 171 -2.72 -15.10 -8.09
CA ILE A 171 -2.67 -16.27 -7.19
C ILE A 171 -3.74 -17.30 -7.58
N SER A 172 -3.59 -18.53 -7.08
CA SER A 172 -4.59 -19.57 -7.34
C SER A 172 -5.90 -19.33 -6.58
N GLY A 173 -7.04 -19.74 -7.13
CA GLY A 173 -8.33 -19.70 -6.44
C GLY A 173 -8.32 -20.46 -5.10
N LYS A 174 -7.48 -21.49 -4.95
CA LYS A 174 -7.25 -22.21 -3.69
C LYS A 174 -6.59 -21.30 -2.64
N THR A 175 -5.63 -20.49 -3.06
CA THR A 175 -4.96 -19.50 -2.19
C THR A 175 -5.95 -18.41 -1.78
N VAL A 176 -6.82 -17.95 -2.71
CA VAL A 176 -7.90 -17.01 -2.39
C VAL A 176 -8.85 -17.60 -1.34
N SER A 177 -9.26 -18.87 -1.49
CA SER A 177 -10.10 -19.55 -0.49
C SER A 177 -9.45 -19.56 0.89
N THR A 178 -8.14 -19.78 0.97
CA THR A 178 -7.41 -19.75 2.24
C THR A 178 -7.45 -18.37 2.89
N TYR A 179 -7.22 -17.31 2.11
CA TYR A 179 -7.31 -15.93 2.62
C TYR A 179 -8.74 -15.58 3.03
N LYS A 180 -9.75 -16.01 2.25
CA LYS A 180 -11.16 -15.82 2.58
C LYS A 180 -11.52 -16.46 3.92
N THR A 181 -11.12 -17.70 4.17
CA THR A 181 -11.37 -18.39 5.44
C THR A 181 -10.74 -17.61 6.60
N ARG A 182 -9.47 -17.26 6.49
CA ARG A 182 -8.75 -16.53 7.54
C ARG A 182 -9.35 -15.16 7.85
N LEU A 183 -9.71 -14.39 6.82
CA LEU A 183 -10.33 -13.08 7.03
C LEU A 183 -11.69 -13.19 7.70
N MET A 184 -12.52 -14.17 7.28
CA MET A 184 -13.85 -14.40 7.86
C MET A 184 -13.73 -14.79 9.35
N GLU A 185 -12.78 -15.65 9.71
CA GLU A 185 -12.49 -16.02 11.09
C GLU A 185 -12.05 -14.80 11.93
N LYS A 186 -11.11 -14.00 11.42
CA LYS A 186 -10.60 -12.81 12.12
C LYS A 186 -11.67 -11.75 12.36
N LEU A 187 -12.57 -11.57 11.39
CA LEU A 187 -13.68 -10.63 11.50
C LEU A 187 -14.86 -11.19 12.32
N GLY A 188 -14.90 -12.50 12.54
CA GLY A 188 -16.01 -13.18 13.18
C GLY A 188 -17.26 -13.29 12.29
N CYS A 189 -17.08 -13.20 10.97
CA CYS A 189 -18.15 -13.32 9.98
C CYS A 189 -18.26 -14.76 9.48
N LYS A 190 -19.47 -15.32 9.45
CA LYS A 190 -19.74 -16.68 8.95
C LYS A 190 -20.24 -16.70 7.52
N THR A 191 -20.85 -15.61 7.06
CA THR A 191 -21.47 -15.49 5.75
C THR A 191 -21.03 -14.20 5.05
N LEU A 192 -21.20 -14.18 3.71
CA LEU A 192 -20.95 -12.95 2.94
C LEU A 192 -21.89 -11.81 3.36
N ILE A 193 -23.11 -12.14 3.77
CA ILE A 193 -24.09 -11.14 4.26
C ILE A 193 -23.57 -10.49 5.53
N GLU A 194 -23.03 -11.27 6.47
CA GLU A 194 -22.41 -10.73 7.69
C GLU A 194 -21.18 -9.88 7.37
N LEU A 195 -20.38 -10.26 6.37
CA LEU A 195 -19.26 -9.45 5.92
C LEU A 195 -19.71 -8.12 5.32
N LEU A 196 -20.78 -8.12 4.50
CA LEU A 196 -21.35 -6.90 3.95
C LEU A 196 -21.91 -5.99 5.05
N ALA A 197 -22.61 -6.56 6.04
CA ALA A 197 -23.10 -5.80 7.19
C ALA A 197 -21.96 -5.20 8.00
N PHE A 198 -20.93 -5.99 8.28
CA PHE A 198 -19.70 -5.53 8.95
C PHE A 198 -19.04 -4.37 8.16
N ALA A 199 -18.87 -4.53 6.85
CA ALA A 199 -18.26 -3.52 5.99
C ALA A 199 -19.07 -2.22 5.96
N SER A 200 -20.40 -2.32 5.88
CA SER A 200 -21.30 -1.15 5.92
C SER A 200 -21.23 -0.43 7.27
N GLN A 201 -21.30 -1.17 8.39
CA GLN A 201 -21.19 -0.58 9.73
C GLN A 201 -19.86 0.14 9.96
N ASN A 202 -18.79 -0.37 9.36
CA ASN A 202 -17.45 0.18 9.47
C ASN A 202 -17.07 1.14 8.32
N LYS A 203 -18.05 1.58 7.52
CA LYS A 203 -17.86 2.54 6.40
C LYS A 203 -16.77 2.11 5.41
N LEU A 204 -16.65 0.81 5.14
CA LEU A 204 -15.70 0.26 4.17
C LEU A 204 -16.29 0.18 2.76
N ILE A 205 -17.61 0.32 2.65
CA ILE A 205 -18.41 0.39 1.41
C ILE A 205 -19.42 1.52 1.53
#